data_2bc8b564b951d6fe463d5ca3b9a22ce9
#
_entry.id   2bc8b564b951d6fe463d5ca3b9a22ce9
#
_cell.length_a   1.000
_cell.length_b   1.000
_cell.length_c   1.000
_cell.angle_alpha   90.00
_cell.angle_beta   90.00
_cell.angle_gamma   90.00
#
_symmetry.space_group_name_H-M   'P 1'
#
loop_
_entity.id
_entity.type
_entity.pdbx_description
1 polymer ?
#
loop_
_entity_poly.entity_id
_entity_poly.type
_entity_poly.pdbx_seq_one_letter_code
_entity_poly.pdbx_strand_id
1 'polypeptide(L)'
;MDEKGFRDYCAKRKFREETVKLHIKLVREFEEFLKKKGKKDLKDASSNDVKGYVADLMESQRITLDNFRALTRYSDFSGKKETVSVLYGYLEGFGVPEELLKRLKDTVGESKSKGIFEGVNIPPLGTLPEDKPKTTKKIMERLEAQLDNKSLKELMSSGLEVFPDEWYLPQKTMFHESDSLDDFLRKRHKEFVETLEKHSKEKTMFFAQEIDDEVVEYVRKNQEIQGGVRKGDIIYETKIPYQTKKYLHEKSAKTKKYYACHCSWVREAIKSGIPKISSNFCYCSAGYHKRPFEIIFGQPVKADVIETVLKGDSVCRFAIHIPEQFARASLLHNSDKNRF
;
A
#
# COMPACT_ATOMS: atom_id res chain seq x y z
N MET A 1 28.45 -6.14 -9.87
CA MET A 1 27.06 -6.60 -10.10
C MET A 1 27.05 -8.03 -10.66
N ASP A 2 26.27 -8.95 -10.10
CA ASP A 2 25.97 -10.26 -10.71
C ASP A 2 24.85 -10.10 -11.76
N GLU A 3 25.24 -9.77 -13.00
CA GLU A 3 24.28 -9.52 -14.07
C GLU A 3 23.59 -10.82 -14.53
N LYS A 4 24.30 -11.92 -14.63
CA LYS A 4 23.73 -13.20 -15.08
C LYS A 4 22.66 -13.68 -14.11
N GLY A 5 22.98 -13.76 -12.82
CA GLY A 5 22.02 -14.16 -11.79
C GLY A 5 20.81 -13.23 -11.74
N PHE A 6 21.00 -11.91 -11.93
CA PHE A 6 19.88 -10.96 -11.95
C PHE A 6 18.99 -11.11 -13.19
N ARG A 7 19.54 -11.42 -14.35
CA ARG A 7 18.75 -11.76 -15.55
C ARG A 7 17.89 -13.01 -15.32
N ASP A 8 18.48 -14.06 -14.75
CA ASP A 8 17.77 -15.30 -14.44
C ASP A 8 16.64 -15.06 -13.42
N TYR A 9 16.90 -14.23 -12.40
CA TYR A 9 15.90 -13.79 -11.44
C TYR A 9 14.73 -13.06 -12.11
N CYS A 10 15.00 -12.13 -13.04
CA CYS A 10 14.00 -11.38 -13.78
C CYS A 10 13.21 -12.28 -14.74
N ALA A 11 13.87 -13.21 -15.42
CA ALA A 11 13.24 -14.17 -16.35
C ALA A 11 12.22 -15.08 -15.64
N LYS A 12 12.57 -15.61 -14.46
CA LYS A 12 11.66 -16.40 -13.62
C LYS A 12 10.38 -15.62 -13.25
N ARG A 13 10.46 -14.29 -13.16
CA ARG A 13 9.34 -13.37 -12.88
C ARG A 13 8.68 -12.79 -14.12
N LYS A 14 9.06 -13.29 -15.31
CA LYS A 14 8.48 -12.91 -16.62
C LYS A 14 8.58 -11.40 -16.93
N PHE A 15 9.63 -10.72 -16.50
CA PHE A 15 9.86 -9.33 -16.90
C PHE A 15 10.27 -9.23 -18.37
N ARG A 16 9.80 -8.18 -19.05
CA ARG A 16 10.19 -7.89 -20.44
C ARG A 16 11.67 -7.57 -20.53
N GLU A 17 12.34 -8.02 -21.59
CA GLU A 17 13.78 -7.87 -21.78
C GLU A 17 14.23 -6.39 -21.76
N GLU A 18 13.43 -5.47 -22.30
CA GLU A 18 13.70 -4.03 -22.26
C GLU A 18 13.75 -3.51 -20.83
N THR A 19 12.81 -3.94 -19.98
CA THR A 19 12.78 -3.62 -18.55
C THR A 19 14.02 -4.16 -17.84
N VAL A 20 14.44 -5.39 -18.16
CA VAL A 20 15.65 -6.00 -17.58
C VAL A 20 16.89 -5.23 -17.95
N LYS A 21 17.05 -4.86 -19.25
CA LYS A 21 18.16 -4.03 -19.73
C LYS A 21 18.22 -2.67 -19.03
N LEU A 22 17.07 -2.00 -18.91
CA LEU A 22 16.97 -0.72 -18.19
C LEU A 22 17.41 -0.87 -16.73
N HIS A 23 16.91 -1.90 -16.05
CA HIS A 23 17.24 -2.12 -14.62
C HIS A 23 18.72 -2.43 -14.44
N ILE A 24 19.34 -3.23 -15.30
CA ILE A 24 20.78 -3.49 -15.27
C ILE A 24 21.56 -2.19 -15.40
N LYS A 25 21.18 -1.33 -16.34
CA LYS A 25 21.80 -0.01 -16.52
C LYS A 25 21.72 0.82 -15.22
N LEU A 26 20.52 0.95 -14.64
CA LEU A 26 20.29 1.76 -13.43
C LEU A 26 21.01 1.19 -12.20
N VAL A 27 21.11 -0.14 -12.05
CA VAL A 27 21.89 -0.76 -10.99
C VAL A 27 23.38 -0.54 -11.17
N ARG A 28 23.89 -0.52 -12.40
CA ARG A 28 25.29 -0.17 -12.68
C ARG A 28 25.61 1.30 -12.37
N GLU A 29 24.68 2.23 -12.64
CA GLU A 29 24.84 3.61 -12.22
C GLU A 29 24.97 3.75 -10.69
N PHE A 30 24.20 2.98 -9.93
CA PHE A 30 24.35 2.90 -8.48
C PHE A 30 25.70 2.28 -8.06
N GLU A 31 26.17 1.24 -8.75
CA GLU A 31 27.48 0.65 -8.50
C GLU A 31 28.61 1.66 -8.73
N GLU A 32 28.53 2.49 -9.78
CA GLU A 32 29.49 3.57 -10.03
C GLU A 32 29.46 4.66 -8.95
N PHE A 33 28.27 5.02 -8.47
CA PHE A 33 28.13 5.93 -7.33
C PHE A 33 28.83 5.37 -6.09
N LEU A 34 28.66 4.08 -5.78
CA LEU A 34 29.33 3.42 -4.66
C LEU A 34 30.86 3.42 -4.79
N LYS A 35 31.37 3.15 -6.00
CA LYS A 35 32.81 3.22 -6.30
C LYS A 35 33.41 4.61 -6.01
N LYS A 36 32.71 5.68 -6.40
CA LYS A 36 33.10 7.06 -6.10
C LYS A 36 33.12 7.34 -4.58
N LYS A 37 32.33 6.61 -3.78
CA LYS A 37 32.33 6.67 -2.31
C LYS A 37 33.31 5.70 -1.65
N GLY A 38 34.20 5.08 -2.43
CA GLY A 38 35.22 4.14 -1.92
C GLY A 38 34.70 2.73 -1.60
N LYS A 39 33.49 2.39 -2.02
CA LYS A 39 32.93 1.02 -1.85
C LYS A 39 33.23 0.14 -3.04
N LYS A 40 33.59 -1.13 -2.79
CA LYS A 40 34.08 -2.03 -3.83
C LYS A 40 32.98 -2.83 -4.52
N ASP A 41 31.87 -3.13 -3.83
CA ASP A 41 30.80 -4.01 -4.35
C ASP A 41 29.42 -3.50 -3.92
N LEU A 42 28.40 -3.77 -4.75
CA LEU A 42 26.98 -3.62 -4.41
C LEU A 42 26.59 -4.43 -3.16
N LYS A 43 27.28 -5.54 -2.89
CA LYS A 43 27.08 -6.35 -1.68
C LYS A 43 27.38 -5.58 -0.39
N ASP A 44 28.26 -4.57 -0.47
CA ASP A 44 28.65 -3.74 0.67
C ASP A 44 27.74 -2.53 0.87
N ALA A 45 26.78 -2.33 -0.04
CA ALA A 45 25.83 -1.21 0.05
C ALA A 45 24.93 -1.33 1.29
N SER A 46 24.88 -0.27 2.06
CA SER A 46 23.98 -0.09 3.21
C SER A 46 22.72 0.70 2.81
N SER A 47 21.75 0.72 3.69
CA SER A 47 20.57 1.58 3.57
C SER A 47 20.93 3.07 3.47
N ASN A 48 22.01 3.50 4.14
CA ASN A 48 22.50 4.88 4.04
C ASN A 48 23.13 5.21 2.68
N ASP A 49 23.77 4.23 2.04
CA ASP A 49 24.28 4.42 0.67
C ASP A 49 23.16 4.61 -0.33
N VAL A 50 22.06 3.86 -0.17
CA VAL A 50 20.86 4.02 -0.99
C VAL A 50 20.23 5.40 -0.77
N LYS A 51 20.10 5.85 0.48
CA LYS A 51 19.60 7.20 0.79
C LYS A 51 20.48 8.28 0.15
N GLY A 52 21.82 8.12 0.24
CA GLY A 52 22.77 9.03 -0.39
C GLY A 52 22.67 9.05 -1.91
N TYR A 53 22.44 7.90 -2.55
CA TYR A 53 22.23 7.82 -3.99
C TYR A 53 20.89 8.46 -4.42
N VAL A 54 19.83 8.24 -3.66
CA VAL A 54 18.54 8.90 -3.91
C VAL A 54 18.69 10.43 -3.84
N ALA A 55 19.44 10.95 -2.85
CA ALA A 55 19.72 12.37 -2.74
C ALA A 55 20.51 12.89 -3.97
N ASP A 56 21.55 12.17 -4.41
CA ASP A 56 22.31 12.51 -5.64
C ASP A 56 21.43 12.54 -6.89
N LEU A 57 20.51 11.57 -7.03
CA LEU A 57 19.55 11.55 -8.12
C LEU A 57 18.59 12.74 -8.09
N MET A 58 18.14 13.15 -6.90
CA MET A 58 17.28 14.32 -6.72
C MET A 58 18.01 15.62 -7.07
N GLU A 59 19.20 15.82 -6.54
CA GLU A 59 20.04 17.02 -6.81
C GLU A 59 20.37 17.14 -8.30
N SER A 60 20.66 16.03 -8.97
CA SER A 60 20.95 15.98 -10.41
C SER A 60 19.71 15.93 -11.30
N GLN A 61 18.50 15.97 -10.74
CA GLN A 61 17.21 15.87 -11.45
C GLN A 61 17.06 14.61 -12.34
N ARG A 62 17.73 13.50 -11.96
CA ARG A 62 17.73 12.23 -12.70
C ARG A 62 16.83 11.17 -12.03
N ILE A 63 16.13 11.52 -10.96
CA ILE A 63 15.32 10.59 -10.21
C ILE A 63 14.07 10.17 -10.99
N THR A 64 13.82 8.87 -11.08
CA THR A 64 12.66 8.27 -11.76
C THR A 64 12.11 7.10 -10.95
N LEU A 65 10.88 6.68 -11.22
CA LEU A 65 10.32 5.47 -10.64
C LEU A 65 11.13 4.22 -10.99
N ASP A 66 11.76 4.19 -12.15
CA ASP A 66 12.54 3.04 -12.59
C ASP A 66 13.86 2.91 -11.83
N ASN A 67 14.44 4.01 -11.30
CA ASN A 67 15.55 3.92 -10.34
C ASN A 67 15.15 3.10 -9.12
N PHE A 68 14.00 3.41 -8.52
CA PHE A 68 13.51 2.67 -7.34
C PHE A 68 13.15 1.22 -7.67
N ARG A 69 12.46 0.98 -8.79
CA ARG A 69 12.09 -0.37 -9.23
C ARG A 69 13.33 -1.24 -9.47
N ALA A 70 14.34 -0.70 -10.15
CA ALA A 70 15.59 -1.39 -10.42
C ALA A 70 16.34 -1.75 -9.14
N LEU A 71 16.50 -0.76 -8.24
CA LEU A 71 17.20 -0.95 -6.98
C LEU A 71 16.46 -1.91 -6.04
N THR A 72 15.12 -1.81 -5.95
CA THR A 72 14.29 -2.71 -5.14
C THR A 72 14.43 -4.15 -5.63
N ARG A 73 14.31 -4.39 -6.95
CA ARG A 73 14.44 -5.72 -7.55
C ARG A 73 15.83 -6.31 -7.36
N TYR A 74 16.87 -5.50 -7.54
CA TYR A 74 18.24 -5.95 -7.33
C TYR A 74 18.54 -6.23 -5.86
N SER A 75 18.01 -5.41 -4.96
CA SER A 75 18.14 -5.61 -3.51
C SER A 75 17.42 -6.89 -3.05
N ASP A 76 16.23 -7.17 -3.58
CA ASP A 76 15.50 -8.42 -3.32
C ASP A 76 16.30 -9.64 -3.85
N PHE A 77 16.79 -9.58 -5.09
CA PHE A 77 17.67 -10.57 -5.68
C PHE A 77 18.93 -10.85 -4.83
N SER A 78 19.50 -9.79 -4.28
CA SER A 78 20.73 -9.85 -3.47
C SER A 78 20.49 -10.18 -1.99
N GLY A 79 19.22 -10.41 -1.57
CA GLY A 79 18.83 -10.65 -0.19
C GLY A 79 18.99 -9.45 0.75
N LYS A 80 19.05 -8.23 0.23
CA LYS A 80 19.20 -6.97 1.00
C LYS A 80 17.86 -6.44 1.50
N LYS A 81 17.22 -7.17 2.40
CA LYS A 81 15.86 -6.91 2.89
C LYS A 81 15.67 -5.52 3.50
N GLU A 82 16.66 -5.03 4.26
CA GLU A 82 16.61 -3.68 4.84
C GLU A 82 16.57 -2.60 3.74
N THR A 83 17.39 -2.76 2.70
CA THR A 83 17.42 -1.86 1.53
C THR A 83 16.09 -1.87 0.78
N VAL A 84 15.49 -3.05 0.60
CA VAL A 84 14.14 -3.18 0.02
C VAL A 84 13.13 -2.36 0.83
N SER A 85 13.11 -2.51 2.16
CA SER A 85 12.19 -1.77 3.04
C SER A 85 12.39 -0.26 2.96
N VAL A 86 13.64 0.21 2.86
CA VAL A 86 13.94 1.65 2.69
C VAL A 86 13.43 2.18 1.36
N LEU A 87 13.66 1.44 0.26
CA LEU A 87 13.20 1.84 -1.08
C LEU A 87 11.68 1.89 -1.17
N TYR A 88 10.97 0.94 -0.56
CA TYR A 88 9.50 0.99 -0.46
C TYR A 88 9.02 2.21 0.31
N GLY A 89 9.74 2.66 1.34
CA GLY A 89 9.39 3.88 2.08
C GLY A 89 9.32 5.14 1.21
N TYR A 90 10.13 5.21 0.15
CA TYR A 90 10.04 6.30 -0.83
C TYR A 90 8.87 6.15 -1.79
N LEU A 91 8.59 4.90 -2.22
CA LEU A 91 7.58 4.58 -3.24
C LEU A 91 6.15 4.60 -2.71
N GLU A 92 5.95 4.21 -1.46
CA GLU A 92 4.61 4.10 -0.88
C GLU A 92 3.87 5.42 -0.91
N GLY A 93 2.65 5.39 -1.46
CA GLY A 93 1.80 6.56 -1.60
C GLY A 93 2.33 7.61 -2.58
N PHE A 94 3.33 7.28 -3.42
CA PHE A 94 3.75 8.18 -4.50
C PHE A 94 2.57 8.43 -5.45
N GLY A 95 2.36 9.69 -5.84
CA GLY A 95 1.25 10.10 -6.71
C GLY A 95 -0.07 10.38 -5.98
N VAL A 96 -0.20 10.03 -4.70
CA VAL A 96 -1.43 10.28 -3.93
C VAL A 96 -1.83 11.76 -3.87
N PRO A 97 -0.93 12.73 -3.59
CA PRO A 97 -1.32 14.14 -3.59
C PRO A 97 -1.71 14.67 -4.96
N GLU A 98 -1.07 14.20 -6.02
CA GLU A 98 -1.37 14.58 -7.40
C GLU A 98 -2.76 14.06 -7.81
N GLU A 99 -3.06 12.80 -7.50
CA GLU A 99 -4.38 12.23 -7.76
C GLU A 99 -5.45 12.90 -6.88
N LEU A 100 -5.14 13.22 -5.62
CA LEU A 100 -6.03 13.97 -4.74
C LEU A 100 -6.36 15.35 -5.33
N LEU A 101 -5.38 16.08 -5.84
CA LEU A 101 -5.60 17.36 -6.51
C LEU A 101 -6.50 17.20 -7.74
N LYS A 102 -6.29 16.18 -8.54
CA LYS A 102 -7.11 15.86 -9.71
C LYS A 102 -8.56 15.60 -9.30
N ARG A 103 -8.81 14.68 -8.33
CA ARG A 103 -10.15 14.37 -7.81
C ARG A 103 -10.81 15.58 -7.18
N LEU A 104 -10.04 16.42 -6.49
CA LEU A 104 -10.56 17.66 -5.92
C LEU A 104 -11.05 18.63 -7.00
N LYS A 105 -10.33 18.75 -8.13
CA LYS A 105 -10.79 19.57 -9.28
C LYS A 105 -12.13 19.07 -9.81
N ASP A 106 -12.31 17.76 -9.92
CA ASP A 106 -13.56 17.15 -10.38
C ASP A 106 -14.71 17.41 -9.38
N THR A 107 -14.39 17.52 -8.08
CA THR A 107 -15.40 17.71 -7.01
C THR A 107 -15.81 19.15 -6.82
N VAL A 108 -14.87 20.11 -6.80
CA VAL A 108 -15.14 21.52 -6.42
C VAL A 108 -14.79 22.54 -7.51
N GLY A 109 -14.34 22.09 -8.66
CA GLY A 109 -13.90 22.93 -9.77
C GLY A 109 -12.44 23.42 -9.64
N GLU A 110 -11.88 23.87 -10.77
CA GLU A 110 -10.45 24.19 -10.88
C GLU A 110 -10.05 25.39 -9.99
N SER A 111 -10.85 26.45 -9.96
CA SER A 111 -10.53 27.66 -9.18
C SER A 111 -10.43 27.36 -7.69
N LYS A 112 -11.43 26.67 -7.13
CA LYS A 112 -11.47 26.33 -5.69
C LYS A 112 -10.39 25.33 -5.34
N SER A 113 -10.13 24.33 -6.19
CA SER A 113 -9.07 23.34 -5.95
C SER A 113 -7.67 23.98 -5.95
N LYS A 114 -7.40 24.93 -6.86
CA LYS A 114 -6.16 25.71 -6.86
C LYS A 114 -5.98 26.50 -5.56
N GLY A 115 -7.03 27.17 -5.07
CA GLY A 115 -6.98 27.90 -3.80
C GLY A 115 -6.70 27.01 -2.60
N ILE A 116 -7.26 25.78 -2.56
CA ILE A 116 -6.97 24.79 -1.51
C ILE A 116 -5.50 24.37 -1.53
N PHE A 117 -4.91 24.18 -2.70
CA PHE A 117 -3.50 23.75 -2.85
C PHE A 117 -2.51 24.92 -2.98
N GLU A 118 -2.95 26.16 -2.97
CA GLU A 118 -2.05 27.33 -3.07
C GLU A 118 -0.98 27.30 -1.99
N GLY A 119 0.29 27.39 -2.41
CA GLY A 119 1.45 27.30 -1.51
C GLY A 119 1.58 25.97 -0.76
N VAL A 120 0.90 24.89 -1.18
CA VAL A 120 1.22 23.53 -0.79
C VAL A 120 2.31 23.02 -1.71
N ASN A 121 3.51 22.83 -1.15
CA ASN A 121 4.60 22.21 -1.89
C ASN A 121 4.47 20.68 -1.76
N ILE A 122 4.04 20.02 -2.85
CA ILE A 122 3.98 18.55 -2.90
C ILE A 122 5.40 18.01 -2.98
N PRO A 123 5.82 17.18 -2.02
CA PRO A 123 7.15 16.58 -2.02
C PRO A 123 7.38 15.72 -3.26
N PRO A 124 8.48 15.94 -3.99
CA PRO A 124 8.79 15.15 -5.18
C PRO A 124 9.14 13.70 -4.84
N LEU A 125 9.20 12.85 -5.87
CA LEU A 125 9.74 11.50 -5.74
C LEU A 125 11.14 11.55 -5.13
N GLY A 126 11.43 10.65 -4.19
CA GLY A 126 12.70 10.62 -3.46
C GLY A 126 12.69 11.42 -2.17
N THR A 127 11.63 12.15 -1.85
CA THR A 127 11.51 12.80 -0.54
C THR A 127 11.44 11.77 0.57
N LEU A 128 12.23 11.99 1.62
CA LEU A 128 12.28 11.14 2.80
C LEU A 128 10.90 11.01 3.46
N PRO A 129 10.52 9.82 3.95
CA PRO A 129 9.25 9.64 4.65
C PRO A 129 9.05 10.60 5.84
N GLU A 130 10.14 11.01 6.51
CA GLU A 130 10.14 11.94 7.63
C GLU A 130 9.65 13.35 7.28
N ASP A 131 9.78 13.75 6.03
CA ASP A 131 9.43 15.09 5.55
C ASP A 131 7.98 15.19 5.04
N LYS A 132 7.34 14.07 4.71
CA LYS A 132 5.98 14.02 4.16
C LYS A 132 4.87 14.46 5.13
N PRO A 133 4.92 14.17 6.46
CA PRO A 133 3.82 14.47 7.39
C PRO A 133 3.42 15.94 7.50
N LYS A 134 4.37 16.87 7.35
CA LYS A 134 4.08 18.31 7.38
C LYS A 134 3.19 18.75 6.22
N THR A 135 3.48 18.24 5.02
CA THR A 135 2.64 18.50 3.84
C THR A 135 1.26 17.88 4.00
N THR A 136 1.19 16.64 4.48
CA THR A 136 -0.08 15.96 4.74
C THR A 136 -0.96 16.75 5.71
N LYS A 137 -0.38 17.24 6.82
CA LYS A 137 -1.09 18.09 7.77
C LYS A 137 -1.67 19.32 7.06
N LYS A 138 -0.85 20.04 6.29
CA LYS A 138 -1.27 21.27 5.58
C LYS A 138 -2.40 21.01 4.58
N ILE A 139 -2.33 19.91 3.83
CA ILE A 139 -3.38 19.50 2.90
C ILE A 139 -4.69 19.24 3.67
N MET A 140 -4.63 18.43 4.74
CA MET A 140 -5.82 18.06 5.50
C MET A 140 -6.49 19.26 6.17
N GLU A 141 -5.73 20.17 6.80
CA GLU A 141 -6.27 21.39 7.41
C GLU A 141 -7.04 22.23 6.39
N ARG A 142 -6.55 22.33 5.16
CA ARG A 142 -7.22 23.09 4.11
C ARG A 142 -8.45 22.41 3.54
N LEU A 143 -8.38 21.09 3.37
CA LEU A 143 -9.54 20.31 2.92
C LEU A 143 -10.67 20.38 3.95
N GLU A 144 -10.35 20.21 5.24
CA GLU A 144 -11.31 20.27 6.34
C GLU A 144 -11.93 21.68 6.53
N ALA A 145 -11.20 22.72 6.19
CA ALA A 145 -11.72 24.10 6.22
C ALA A 145 -12.67 24.42 5.04
N GLN A 146 -12.61 23.66 3.95
CA GLN A 146 -13.29 23.98 2.69
C GLN A 146 -14.39 22.98 2.28
N LEU A 147 -14.36 21.77 2.85
CA LEU A 147 -15.28 20.69 2.55
C LEU A 147 -16.05 20.26 3.80
N ASP A 148 -17.32 19.96 3.64
CA ASP A 148 -18.05 19.25 4.67
C ASP A 148 -17.51 17.83 4.87
N ASN A 149 -17.80 17.23 6.03
CA ASN A 149 -17.24 15.93 6.42
C ASN A 149 -17.63 14.80 5.45
N LYS A 150 -18.81 14.87 4.81
CA LYS A 150 -19.25 13.85 3.85
C LYS A 150 -18.43 13.97 2.57
N SER A 151 -18.37 15.14 1.97
CA SER A 151 -17.61 15.43 0.75
C SER A 151 -16.12 15.12 0.93
N LEU A 152 -15.54 15.44 2.10
CA LEU A 152 -14.16 15.11 2.42
C LEU A 152 -13.91 13.59 2.43
N LYS A 153 -14.76 12.81 3.09
CA LYS A 153 -14.64 11.35 3.14
C LYS A 153 -14.80 10.70 1.77
N GLU A 154 -15.76 11.16 0.99
CA GLU A 154 -15.98 10.70 -0.39
C GLU A 154 -14.76 11.00 -1.26
N LEU A 155 -14.21 12.23 -1.21
CA LEU A 155 -12.97 12.60 -1.90
C LEU A 155 -11.80 11.72 -1.49
N MET A 156 -11.55 11.60 -0.19
CA MET A 156 -10.41 10.82 0.31
C MET A 156 -10.54 9.33 0.00
N SER A 157 -11.75 8.77 -0.08
CA SER A 157 -12.00 7.37 -0.44
C SER A 157 -12.25 7.13 -1.94
N SER A 158 -11.96 8.10 -2.80
CA SER A 158 -12.22 8.01 -4.24
C SER A 158 -11.20 7.16 -5.03
N GLY A 159 -10.28 6.44 -4.36
CA GLY A 159 -9.24 5.64 -5.00
C GLY A 159 -8.03 6.49 -5.39
N LEU A 160 -7.38 7.09 -4.41
CA LEU A 160 -6.18 7.94 -4.60
C LEU A 160 -4.93 7.12 -4.94
N GLU A 161 -4.88 5.83 -4.55
CA GLU A 161 -3.88 4.88 -5.00
C GLU A 161 -4.42 4.19 -6.26
N VAL A 162 -3.85 4.52 -7.42
CA VAL A 162 -4.32 4.03 -8.72
C VAL A 162 -3.57 2.75 -9.08
N PHE A 163 -4.29 1.63 -9.10
CA PHE A 163 -3.81 0.36 -9.62
C PHE A 163 -4.64 -0.03 -10.85
N PRO A 164 -4.04 -0.73 -11.84
CA PRO A 164 -4.78 -1.23 -13.00
C PRO A 164 -5.94 -2.14 -12.59
N ASP A 165 -7.11 -1.94 -13.17
CA ASP A 165 -8.32 -2.73 -12.86
C ASP A 165 -8.10 -4.22 -13.17
N GLU A 166 -7.24 -4.52 -14.14
CA GLU A 166 -6.87 -5.89 -14.52
C GLU A 166 -6.29 -6.70 -13.36
N TRP A 167 -5.69 -6.05 -12.37
CA TRP A 167 -5.15 -6.73 -11.18
C TRP A 167 -6.24 -7.36 -10.31
N TYR A 168 -7.47 -6.87 -10.41
CA TYR A 168 -8.61 -7.36 -9.64
C TYR A 168 -9.48 -8.36 -10.41
N LEU A 169 -9.26 -8.55 -11.73
CA LEU A 169 -10.04 -9.49 -12.54
C LEU A 169 -10.00 -10.94 -12.03
N PRO A 170 -8.86 -11.48 -11.54
CA PRO A 170 -8.85 -12.81 -10.93
C PRO A 170 -9.82 -12.92 -9.75
N GLN A 171 -9.89 -11.88 -8.89
CA GLN A 171 -10.84 -11.87 -7.77
C GLN A 171 -12.29 -11.79 -8.22
N LYS A 172 -12.57 -11.06 -9.31
CA LYS A 172 -13.92 -11.02 -9.93
C LYS A 172 -14.30 -12.39 -10.48
N THR A 173 -13.41 -13.09 -11.15
CA THR A 173 -13.62 -14.47 -11.61
C THR A 173 -13.91 -15.40 -10.43
N MET A 174 -13.08 -15.37 -9.39
CA MET A 174 -13.28 -16.15 -8.17
C MET A 174 -14.65 -15.88 -7.51
N PHE A 175 -15.11 -14.61 -7.50
CA PHE A 175 -16.43 -14.26 -6.99
C PHE A 175 -17.56 -14.94 -7.78
N HIS A 176 -17.51 -14.92 -9.12
CA HIS A 176 -18.50 -15.58 -9.97
C HIS A 176 -18.49 -17.10 -9.84
N GLU A 177 -17.35 -17.71 -9.50
CA GLU A 177 -17.17 -19.15 -9.29
C GLU A 177 -17.44 -19.57 -7.82
N SER A 178 -17.86 -18.66 -6.98
CA SER A 178 -18.13 -18.93 -5.57
C SER A 178 -19.62 -19.14 -5.32
N ASP A 179 -19.96 -20.07 -4.40
CA ASP A 179 -21.34 -20.40 -4.04
C ASP A 179 -22.07 -19.25 -3.35
N SER A 180 -21.33 -18.34 -2.72
CA SER A 180 -21.85 -17.18 -2.00
C SER A 180 -20.74 -16.13 -1.80
N LEU A 181 -21.15 -14.91 -1.38
CA LEU A 181 -20.21 -13.89 -0.98
C LEU A 181 -19.32 -14.37 0.20
N ASP A 182 -19.86 -15.07 1.17
CA ASP A 182 -19.09 -15.61 2.30
C ASP A 182 -18.09 -16.69 1.84
N ASP A 183 -18.46 -17.51 0.84
CA ASP A 183 -17.54 -18.48 0.24
C ASP A 183 -16.40 -17.77 -0.50
N PHE A 184 -16.71 -16.74 -1.28
CA PHE A 184 -15.70 -15.90 -1.94
C PHE A 184 -14.73 -15.29 -0.93
N LEU A 185 -15.22 -14.70 0.15
CA LEU A 185 -14.36 -14.08 1.18
C LEU A 185 -13.42 -15.11 1.83
N ARG A 186 -13.90 -16.35 2.10
CA ARG A 186 -13.04 -17.45 2.59
C ARG A 186 -11.99 -17.86 1.55
N LYS A 187 -12.36 -18.02 0.28
CA LYS A 187 -11.43 -18.37 -0.80
C LYS A 187 -10.35 -17.29 -0.98
N ARG A 188 -10.76 -16.03 -0.97
CA ARG A 188 -9.86 -14.88 -1.06
C ARG A 188 -8.85 -14.85 0.10
N HIS A 189 -9.31 -15.13 1.32
CA HIS A 189 -8.42 -15.24 2.49
C HIS A 189 -7.45 -16.40 2.35
N LYS A 190 -7.92 -17.57 1.93
CA LYS A 190 -7.11 -18.76 1.72
C LYS A 190 -6.00 -18.50 0.70
N GLU A 191 -6.34 -17.91 -0.46
CA GLU A 191 -5.35 -17.55 -1.50
C GLU A 191 -4.28 -16.60 -0.96
N PHE A 192 -4.68 -15.64 -0.12
CA PHE A 192 -3.73 -14.73 0.51
C PHE A 192 -2.80 -15.44 1.50
N VAL A 193 -3.32 -16.35 2.32
CA VAL A 193 -2.50 -17.18 3.22
C VAL A 193 -1.50 -18.03 2.42
N GLU A 194 -1.96 -18.70 1.35
CA GLU A 194 -1.08 -19.49 0.46
C GLU A 194 0.02 -18.63 -0.18
N THR A 195 -0.30 -17.39 -0.54
CA THR A 195 0.69 -16.42 -1.04
C THR A 195 1.75 -16.12 0.02
N LEU A 196 1.36 -15.89 1.26
CA LEU A 196 2.29 -15.64 2.36
C LEU A 196 3.13 -16.88 2.72
N GLU A 197 2.55 -18.08 2.69
CA GLU A 197 3.27 -19.36 2.86
C GLU A 197 4.38 -19.52 1.82
N LYS A 198 4.08 -19.18 0.56
CA LYS A 198 5.09 -19.18 -0.49
C LYS A 198 6.25 -18.23 -0.18
N HIS A 199 5.94 -17.00 0.24
CA HIS A 199 6.97 -16.02 0.64
C HIS A 199 7.79 -16.51 1.84
N SER A 200 7.16 -17.13 2.85
CA SER A 200 7.85 -17.72 4.01
C SER A 200 8.82 -18.82 3.56
N LYS A 201 8.36 -19.75 2.73
CA LYS A 201 9.14 -20.88 2.22
C LYS A 201 10.32 -20.43 1.34
N GLU A 202 10.08 -19.48 0.45
CA GLU A 202 11.08 -18.96 -0.48
C GLU A 202 12.01 -17.91 0.16
N LYS A 203 11.75 -17.50 1.41
CA LYS A 203 12.47 -16.42 2.13
C LYS A 203 12.48 -15.08 1.39
N THR A 204 11.43 -14.82 0.60
CA THR A 204 11.24 -13.58 -0.16
C THR A 204 10.42 -12.56 0.62
N MET A 205 10.53 -11.28 0.21
CA MET A 205 9.75 -10.20 0.81
C MET A 205 8.33 -10.17 0.23
N PHE A 206 7.33 -9.92 1.07
CA PHE A 206 6.01 -9.50 0.63
C PHE A 206 5.93 -7.98 0.79
N PHE A 207 5.96 -7.24 -0.33
CA PHE A 207 6.19 -5.79 -0.30
C PHE A 207 7.43 -5.43 0.53
N ALA A 208 7.26 -4.62 1.57
CA ALA A 208 8.36 -4.14 2.42
C ALA A 208 8.59 -4.99 3.69
N GLN A 209 8.00 -6.17 3.81
CA GLN A 209 8.09 -6.98 5.02
C GLN A 209 8.56 -8.41 4.78
N GLU A 210 9.28 -8.95 5.75
CA GLU A 210 9.61 -10.37 5.80
C GLU A 210 8.40 -11.18 6.25
N ILE A 211 8.20 -12.32 5.60
CA ILE A 211 7.18 -13.28 5.98
C ILE A 211 7.86 -14.52 6.54
N ASP A 212 7.45 -14.91 7.76
CA ASP A 212 7.78 -16.18 8.39
C ASP A 212 6.49 -16.90 8.82
N ASP A 213 6.64 -18.08 9.40
CA ASP A 213 5.50 -18.93 9.76
C ASP A 213 4.63 -18.26 10.84
N GLU A 214 5.21 -17.40 11.71
CA GLU A 214 4.43 -16.65 12.71
C GLU A 214 3.52 -15.60 12.05
N VAL A 215 4.03 -14.88 11.04
CA VAL A 215 3.22 -13.94 10.25
C VAL A 215 2.13 -14.66 9.49
N VAL A 216 2.43 -15.81 8.88
CA VAL A 216 1.44 -16.64 8.18
C VAL A 216 0.34 -17.07 9.14
N GLU A 217 0.70 -17.58 10.32
CA GLU A 217 -0.25 -18.06 11.32
C GLU A 217 -1.12 -16.92 11.91
N TYR A 218 -0.54 -15.75 12.10
CA TYR A 218 -1.29 -14.56 12.51
C TYR A 218 -2.38 -14.18 11.49
N VAL A 219 -2.04 -14.21 10.19
CA VAL A 219 -3.00 -13.91 9.12
C VAL A 219 -4.03 -15.03 9.00
N ARG A 220 -3.62 -16.30 9.04
CA ARG A 220 -4.53 -17.47 8.96
C ARG A 220 -5.62 -17.44 10.00
N LYS A 221 -5.33 -17.00 11.24
CA LYS A 221 -6.29 -16.87 12.33
C LYS A 221 -7.22 -15.67 12.21
N ASN A 222 -6.98 -14.77 11.26
CA ASN A 222 -7.69 -13.50 11.16
C ASN A 222 -8.24 -13.28 9.74
N GLN A 223 -9.40 -13.86 9.46
CA GLN A 223 -10.03 -13.78 8.14
C GLN A 223 -10.32 -12.34 7.68
N GLU A 224 -10.52 -11.37 8.60
CA GLU A 224 -10.68 -9.97 8.20
C GLU A 224 -9.45 -9.43 7.44
N ILE A 225 -8.25 -10.03 7.65
CA ILE A 225 -7.05 -9.62 6.92
C ILE A 225 -7.16 -10.15 5.48
N GLN A 226 -7.31 -9.23 4.55
CA GLN A 226 -7.41 -9.43 3.10
C GLN A 226 -8.64 -10.24 2.65
N GLY A 227 -9.15 -11.19 3.45
CA GLY A 227 -10.36 -11.95 3.11
C GLY A 227 -11.62 -11.13 3.30
N GLY A 228 -11.72 -10.48 4.43
CA GLY A 228 -12.93 -9.83 4.90
C GLY A 228 -13.87 -10.79 5.60
N VAL A 229 -14.68 -10.26 6.52
CA VAL A 229 -15.76 -10.97 7.22
C VAL A 229 -17.05 -10.20 7.06
N ARG A 230 -18.07 -10.87 6.54
CA ARG A 230 -19.39 -10.28 6.35
C ARG A 230 -20.20 -10.31 7.65
N LYS A 231 -20.85 -9.18 7.97
CA LYS A 231 -21.88 -9.08 9.00
C LYS A 231 -23.04 -8.25 8.46
N GLY A 232 -24.14 -8.91 8.15
CA GLY A 232 -25.27 -8.27 7.48
C GLY A 232 -24.92 -7.81 6.06
N ASP A 233 -25.05 -6.53 5.82
CA ASP A 233 -24.74 -5.83 4.56
C ASP A 233 -23.38 -5.12 4.55
N ILE A 234 -22.52 -5.48 5.51
CA ILE A 234 -21.18 -4.90 5.65
C ILE A 234 -20.12 -6.00 5.61
N ILE A 235 -19.04 -5.77 4.86
CA ILE A 235 -17.79 -6.54 4.90
C ILE A 235 -16.79 -5.75 5.74
N TYR A 236 -16.28 -6.38 6.81
CA TYR A 236 -15.20 -5.83 7.62
C TYR A 236 -13.86 -6.36 7.13
N GLU A 237 -12.95 -5.46 6.79
CA GLU A 237 -11.56 -5.78 6.47
C GLU A 237 -10.59 -5.13 7.44
N THR A 238 -9.61 -5.91 7.88
CA THR A 238 -8.47 -5.43 8.67
C THR A 238 -7.22 -5.42 7.81
N LYS A 239 -6.50 -4.31 7.80
CA LYS A 239 -5.24 -4.21 7.06
C LYS A 239 -4.16 -5.00 7.78
N ILE A 240 -3.43 -5.87 7.06
CA ILE A 240 -2.25 -6.52 7.60
C ILE A 240 -1.27 -5.45 8.10
N PRO A 241 -0.62 -5.58 9.28
CA PRO A 241 0.40 -4.61 9.70
C PRO A 241 1.53 -4.49 8.69
N TYR A 242 2.05 -3.28 8.49
CA TYR A 242 3.10 -3.00 7.51
C TYR A 242 4.40 -3.78 7.74
N GLN A 243 4.74 -4.00 9.01
CA GLN A 243 5.89 -4.81 9.46
C GLN A 243 5.36 -5.82 10.49
N THR A 244 4.59 -6.83 10.02
CA THR A 244 3.81 -7.71 10.89
C THR A 244 4.69 -8.38 11.94
N LYS A 245 5.84 -8.93 11.57
CA LYS A 245 6.76 -9.56 12.52
C LYS A 245 7.19 -8.61 13.63
N LYS A 246 7.60 -7.38 13.29
CA LYS A 246 7.95 -6.36 14.29
C LYS A 246 6.75 -5.93 15.12
N TYR A 247 5.56 -5.82 14.48
CA TYR A 247 4.32 -5.50 15.16
C TYR A 247 3.95 -6.53 16.24
N LEU A 248 4.13 -7.82 15.96
CA LEU A 248 3.81 -8.89 16.89
C LEU A 248 4.71 -8.86 18.13
N HIS A 249 5.99 -8.60 17.97
CA HIS A 249 6.98 -8.60 19.06
C HIS A 249 7.16 -7.27 19.79
N GLU A 250 6.60 -6.18 19.26
CA GLU A 250 6.78 -4.84 19.85
C GLU A 250 5.92 -4.67 21.11
N LYS A 251 6.54 -4.21 22.19
CA LYS A 251 5.90 -3.94 23.48
C LYS A 251 5.40 -2.51 23.63
N SER A 252 6.09 -1.55 22.98
CA SER A 252 5.68 -0.15 23.00
C SER A 252 4.44 0.05 22.14
N ALA A 253 3.32 0.45 22.72
CA ALA A 253 2.07 0.72 21.99
C ALA A 253 2.27 1.76 20.86
N LYS A 254 3.13 2.76 21.07
CA LYS A 254 3.44 3.78 20.05
C LYS A 254 4.21 3.18 18.88
N THR A 255 5.26 2.43 19.15
CA THR A 255 6.09 1.79 18.11
C THR A 255 5.30 0.68 17.38
N LYS A 256 4.44 -0.02 18.09
CA LYS A 256 3.53 -1.02 17.51
C LYS A 256 2.61 -0.39 16.44
N LYS A 257 2.02 0.78 16.72
CA LYS A 257 1.22 1.54 15.74
C LYS A 257 2.05 1.98 14.53
N TYR A 258 3.30 2.39 14.74
CA TYR A 258 4.23 2.70 13.66
C TYR A 258 4.45 1.50 12.74
N TYR A 259 4.66 0.31 13.30
CA TYR A 259 4.81 -0.92 12.50
C TYR A 259 3.51 -1.39 11.84
N ALA A 260 2.35 -0.97 12.32
CA ALA A 260 1.08 -1.27 11.68
C ALA A 260 0.75 -0.36 10.49
N CYS A 261 1.24 0.89 10.47
CA CYS A 261 0.89 1.88 9.48
C CYS A 261 1.64 1.69 8.14
N HIS A 262 0.92 1.48 7.04
CA HIS A 262 1.48 1.41 5.69
C HIS A 262 1.80 2.79 5.10
N CYS A 263 1.08 3.83 5.51
CA CYS A 263 1.09 5.12 4.83
C CYS A 263 2.36 5.92 5.12
N SER A 264 3.23 6.10 4.15
CA SER A 264 4.44 6.92 4.28
C SER A 264 4.16 8.42 4.52
N TRP A 265 2.94 8.87 4.20
CA TRP A 265 2.51 10.26 4.41
C TRP A 265 2.19 10.60 5.87
N VAL A 266 1.96 9.58 6.71
CA VAL A 266 1.59 9.79 8.12
C VAL A 266 2.40 8.96 9.11
N ARG A 267 3.05 7.87 8.66
CA ARG A 267 3.71 6.89 9.53
C ARG A 267 4.75 7.51 10.46
N GLU A 268 5.57 8.43 9.95
CA GLU A 268 6.60 9.08 10.75
C GLU A 268 6.00 10.04 11.79
N ALA A 269 4.83 10.63 11.52
CA ALA A 269 4.10 11.39 12.52
C ALA A 269 3.58 10.50 13.68
N ILE A 270 3.21 9.25 13.42
CA ILE A 270 2.84 8.30 14.48
C ILE A 270 4.05 8.01 15.37
N LYS A 271 5.21 7.80 14.77
CA LYS A 271 6.46 7.53 15.49
C LYS A 271 6.93 8.71 16.33
N SER A 272 6.96 9.90 15.76
CA SER A 272 7.41 11.13 16.46
C SER A 272 6.34 11.68 17.40
N GLY A 273 5.05 11.52 17.06
CA GLY A 273 3.91 12.17 17.72
C GLY A 273 3.57 13.54 17.14
N ILE A 274 4.35 14.02 16.17
CA ILE A 274 4.22 15.32 15.50
C ILE A 274 4.53 15.20 13.99
N PRO A 275 3.89 16.02 13.13
CA PRO A 275 2.71 16.83 13.44
C PRO A 275 1.46 15.97 13.72
N LYS A 276 0.48 16.49 14.44
CA LYS A 276 -0.84 15.86 14.50
C LYS A 276 -1.54 16.01 13.15
N ILE A 277 -1.99 14.90 12.59
CA ILE A 277 -2.66 14.84 11.28
C ILE A 277 -4.07 14.29 11.51
N SER A 278 -5.05 14.85 10.79
CA SER A 278 -6.42 14.36 10.83
C SER A 278 -6.52 12.90 10.38
N SER A 279 -7.28 12.09 11.13
CA SER A 279 -7.57 10.70 10.78
C SER A 279 -8.44 10.56 9.52
N ASN A 280 -9.06 11.63 9.03
CA ASN A 280 -9.75 11.64 7.76
C ASN A 280 -8.81 11.29 6.59
N PHE A 281 -7.50 11.52 6.72
CA PHE A 281 -6.53 11.06 5.72
C PHE A 281 -6.58 9.54 5.51
N CYS A 282 -6.94 8.75 6.52
CA CYS A 282 -7.02 7.28 6.43
C CYS A 282 -8.17 6.78 5.55
N TYR A 283 -9.11 7.66 5.13
CA TYR A 283 -10.10 7.31 4.11
C TYR A 283 -9.45 6.98 2.75
N CYS A 284 -8.24 7.47 2.47
CA CYS A 284 -7.43 7.01 1.34
C CYS A 284 -7.26 5.49 1.37
N SER A 285 -6.93 4.92 2.53
CA SER A 285 -6.83 3.46 2.70
C SER A 285 -8.20 2.75 2.59
N ALA A 286 -9.30 3.37 3.04
CA ALA A 286 -10.64 2.83 2.82
C ALA A 286 -10.98 2.76 1.32
N GLY A 287 -10.56 3.77 0.54
CA GLY A 287 -10.65 3.77 -0.91
C GLY A 287 -9.90 2.61 -1.57
N TYR A 288 -8.69 2.32 -1.09
CA TYR A 288 -7.91 1.16 -1.54
C TYR A 288 -8.62 -0.17 -1.23
N HIS A 289 -9.13 -0.35 -0.01
CA HIS A 289 -9.79 -1.59 0.41
C HIS A 289 -11.14 -1.84 -0.27
N LYS A 290 -11.89 -0.80 -0.59
CA LYS A 290 -13.17 -0.96 -1.32
C LYS A 290 -12.99 -1.23 -2.82
N ARG A 291 -11.85 -0.84 -3.43
CA ARG A 291 -11.66 -0.93 -4.88
C ARG A 291 -11.88 -2.33 -5.47
N PRO A 292 -11.36 -3.43 -4.88
CA PRO A 292 -11.66 -4.79 -5.35
C PRO A 292 -13.16 -5.07 -5.43
N PHE A 293 -13.91 -4.61 -4.43
CA PHE A 293 -15.37 -4.83 -4.36
C PHE A 293 -16.14 -3.97 -5.38
N GLU A 294 -15.66 -2.77 -5.71
CA GLU A 294 -16.22 -1.97 -6.81
C GLU A 294 -16.09 -2.70 -8.15
N ILE A 295 -14.95 -3.34 -8.40
CA ILE A 295 -14.73 -4.16 -9.62
C ILE A 295 -15.59 -5.42 -9.61
N ILE A 296 -15.68 -6.09 -8.46
CA ILE A 296 -16.48 -7.30 -8.28
C ILE A 296 -17.97 -7.02 -8.49
N PHE A 297 -18.50 -5.98 -7.85
CA PHE A 297 -19.91 -5.62 -7.93
C PHE A 297 -20.27 -4.79 -9.17
N GLY A 298 -19.29 -4.28 -9.92
CA GLY A 298 -19.47 -3.46 -11.11
C GLY A 298 -20.11 -2.10 -10.84
N GLN A 299 -20.01 -1.59 -9.62
CA GLN A 299 -20.58 -0.30 -9.20
C GLN A 299 -19.83 0.32 -8.02
N PRO A 300 -19.95 1.64 -7.79
CA PRO A 300 -19.35 2.31 -6.65
C PRO A 300 -19.81 1.71 -5.33
N VAL A 301 -18.86 1.61 -4.38
CA VAL A 301 -19.08 1.07 -3.04
C VAL A 301 -18.68 2.10 -2.00
N LYS A 302 -19.49 2.25 -0.94
CA LYS A 302 -19.14 3.07 0.20
C LYS A 302 -18.21 2.28 1.14
N ALA A 303 -17.20 2.96 1.72
CA ALA A 303 -16.39 2.41 2.80
C ALA A 303 -16.21 3.43 3.91
N ASP A 304 -16.24 2.94 5.16
CA ASP A 304 -16.00 3.74 6.36
C ASP A 304 -14.74 3.25 7.09
N VAL A 305 -14.01 4.18 7.70
CA VAL A 305 -12.87 3.89 8.58
C VAL A 305 -13.42 3.61 9.98
N ILE A 306 -13.30 2.38 10.45
CA ILE A 306 -13.76 1.95 11.78
C ILE A 306 -12.66 2.19 12.81
N GLU A 307 -11.46 1.68 12.52
CA GLU A 307 -10.27 1.85 13.34
C GLU A 307 -9.11 2.34 12.49
N THR A 308 -8.24 3.17 13.05
CA THR A 308 -7.00 3.59 12.39
C THR A 308 -5.91 3.89 13.42
N VAL A 309 -4.72 3.39 13.15
CA VAL A 309 -3.54 3.61 14.01
C VAL A 309 -3.18 5.10 14.14
N LEU A 310 -3.58 5.93 13.16
CA LEU A 310 -3.39 7.38 13.23
C LEU A 310 -4.28 8.04 14.30
N LYS A 311 -5.50 7.51 14.53
CA LYS A 311 -6.41 7.93 15.61
C LYS A 311 -5.99 7.38 16.97
N GLY A 312 -5.21 6.32 16.98
CA GLY A 312 -4.71 5.69 18.21
C GLY A 312 -5.07 4.22 18.38
N ASP A 313 -5.83 3.65 17.43
CA ASP A 313 -6.21 2.23 17.45
C ASP A 313 -5.00 1.33 17.19
N SER A 314 -5.16 0.02 17.43
CA SER A 314 -4.07 -0.95 17.26
C SER A 314 -3.86 -1.37 15.81
N VAL A 315 -4.90 -1.30 14.98
CA VAL A 315 -4.92 -1.71 13.58
C VAL A 315 -5.70 -0.70 12.74
N CYS A 316 -5.66 -0.85 11.42
CA CYS A 316 -6.57 -0.15 10.52
C CYS A 316 -7.64 -1.14 10.06
N ARG A 317 -8.93 -0.80 10.29
CA ARG A 317 -10.09 -1.62 10.01
C ARG A 317 -11.16 -0.80 9.29
N PHE A 318 -11.76 -1.40 8.28
CA PHE A 318 -12.69 -0.74 7.37
C PHE A 318 -14.01 -1.50 7.32
N ALA A 319 -15.11 -0.75 7.13
CA ALA A 319 -16.43 -1.29 6.83
C ALA A 319 -16.76 -0.98 5.37
N ILE A 320 -16.94 -2.00 4.55
CA ILE A 320 -17.26 -1.90 3.12
C ILE A 320 -18.72 -2.28 2.97
N HIS A 321 -19.55 -1.34 2.49
CA HIS A 321 -20.98 -1.54 2.36
C HIS A 321 -21.31 -2.34 1.11
N ILE A 322 -22.00 -3.45 1.29
CA ILE A 322 -22.44 -4.32 0.19
C ILE A 322 -23.63 -3.65 -0.50
N PRO A 323 -23.64 -3.49 -1.82
CA PRO A 323 -24.79 -2.97 -2.53
C PRO A 323 -26.02 -3.87 -2.32
N GLU A 324 -27.22 -3.27 -2.18
CA GLU A 324 -28.46 -3.93 -1.76
C GLU A 324 -28.79 -5.20 -2.57
N GLN A 325 -28.57 -5.15 -3.89
CA GLN A 325 -28.81 -6.28 -4.79
C GLN A 325 -27.97 -7.51 -4.46
N PHE A 326 -26.72 -7.32 -3.97
CA PHE A 326 -25.83 -8.42 -3.57
C PHE A 326 -26.05 -8.84 -2.11
N ALA A 327 -26.53 -7.94 -1.26
CA ALA A 327 -26.92 -8.26 0.11
C ALA A 327 -28.14 -9.20 0.15
N ARG A 328 -29.15 -8.96 -0.70
CA ARG A 328 -30.38 -9.78 -0.79
C ARG A 328 -30.16 -11.14 -1.47
N ALA A 329 -29.32 -11.23 -2.50
CA ALA A 329 -29.07 -12.47 -3.23
C ALA A 329 -28.58 -13.60 -2.31
N SER A 330 -27.82 -13.27 -1.26
CA SER A 330 -27.34 -14.25 -0.29
C SER A 330 -28.42 -14.73 0.71
N LEU A 331 -29.50 -13.97 0.91
CA LEU A 331 -30.62 -14.36 1.77
C LEU A 331 -31.51 -15.41 1.06
N LEU A 332 -31.63 -15.33 -0.27
CA LEU A 332 -32.43 -16.27 -1.06
C LEU A 332 -31.76 -17.65 -1.17
N HIS A 333 -30.42 -17.72 -1.27
CA HIS A 333 -29.70 -19.01 -1.29
C HIS A 333 -29.75 -19.75 0.06
N ASN A 334 -29.86 -19.05 1.19
CA ASN A 334 -30.00 -19.67 2.51
C ASN A 334 -31.44 -20.11 2.82
N SER A 335 -32.46 -19.51 2.19
CA SER A 335 -33.86 -19.92 2.39
C SER A 335 -34.21 -21.21 1.65
N ASP A 336 -33.56 -21.49 0.51
CA ASP A 336 -33.82 -22.72 -0.27
C ASP A 336 -33.08 -23.95 0.28
N LYS A 337 -31.96 -23.78 1.00
CA LYS A 337 -31.26 -24.92 1.66
C LYS A 337 -31.96 -25.42 2.93
N ASN A 338 -32.89 -24.66 3.51
CA ASN A 338 -33.66 -25.07 4.69
C ASN A 338 -35.07 -25.66 4.35
N ARG A 339 -35.30 -25.95 3.06
CA ARG A 339 -36.58 -26.55 2.59
C ARG A 339 -36.47 -27.99 2.08
N PHE A 340 -35.38 -28.70 2.41
CA PHE A 340 -35.28 -30.14 2.14
C PHE A 340 -34.77 -30.89 3.37
#